data_5fb50e46878f8c0d721d56272ea3062d
#
_entry.id   5fb50e46878f8c0d721d56272ea3062d
#
_cell.length_a   1.000
_cell.length_b   1.000
_cell.length_c   1.000
_cell.angle_alpha   90.00
_cell.angle_beta   90.00
_cell.angle_gamma   90.00
#
_symmetry.space_group_name_H-M   'P 1'
#
loop_
_entity.id
_entity.type
_entity.pdbx_description
1 polymer ?
#
loop_
_entity_poly.entity_id
_entity_poly.type
_entity_poly.pdbx_seq_one_letter_code
_entity_poly.pdbx_strand_id
1 'polypeptide(L)'
;MKYAIITVTKNGADLACKLQNTLKTCDIYVKKDRYDISLVDHIYEYDKMSELIKNIFAEYEAIIFFTSTGIAVRMIAPFIVHKVKDPAVIVLDEKANFAISLLSGHLGGANELTLKIADILNAIPVITTATDTNKIIAPDVVARKYNLVPYPLEHIKIINSALIQQQKVIYYVDKDLKQSEQIIIDLARDFKIEAKLIDVEELDRQNDFCVFITDKRQVRENILFLTRKQLIIGVGCRKDVELNLVEQAINEAKKMADCEDLKIKALVSTIVKQNEKALHQWAEKYKVKTHFYDNTIMQNVIDKYKLPESNFVKKQIGIGNVCQAAILAYNERAKIILPKTKFEKVTVSLAWE
;
A
#
# COMPACT_ATOMS: atom_id res chain seq x y z
N MET A 1 -7.39 -5.19 3.35
CA MET A 1 -7.16 -5.28 1.87
C MET A 1 -8.50 -5.33 1.17
N LYS A 2 -8.72 -4.50 0.16
CA LYS A 2 -9.95 -4.48 -0.61
C LYS A 2 -9.73 -5.19 -1.95
N TYR A 3 -10.53 -6.20 -2.27
CA TYR A 3 -10.39 -7.01 -3.49
C TYR A 3 -11.56 -6.79 -4.44
N ALA A 4 -11.31 -6.78 -5.75
CA ALA A 4 -12.34 -6.86 -6.78
C ALA A 4 -12.33 -8.27 -7.39
N ILE A 5 -13.48 -8.90 -7.49
CA ILE A 5 -13.66 -10.18 -8.18
C ILE A 5 -14.51 -9.96 -9.41
N ILE A 6 -14.02 -10.30 -10.59
CA ILE A 6 -14.68 -10.04 -11.88
C ILE A 6 -15.02 -11.35 -12.55
N THR A 7 -16.29 -11.54 -12.90
CA THR A 7 -16.78 -12.76 -13.50
C THR A 7 -17.53 -12.48 -14.80
N VAL A 8 -17.46 -13.42 -15.74
CA VAL A 8 -18.16 -13.34 -17.03
C VAL A 8 -19.29 -14.39 -17.18
N THR A 9 -19.34 -15.35 -16.27
CA THR A 9 -20.28 -16.48 -16.31
C THR A 9 -20.98 -16.65 -14.96
N LYS A 10 -22.10 -17.36 -14.95
CA LYS A 10 -22.82 -17.70 -13.72
C LYS A 10 -21.96 -18.56 -12.79
N ASN A 11 -21.30 -19.59 -13.34
CA ASN A 11 -20.43 -20.45 -12.52
C ASN A 11 -19.28 -19.67 -11.86
N GLY A 12 -18.64 -18.74 -12.60
CA GLY A 12 -17.64 -17.84 -12.03
C GLY A 12 -18.21 -16.96 -10.91
N ALA A 13 -19.45 -16.50 -11.01
CA ALA A 13 -20.11 -15.72 -9.97
C ALA A 13 -20.39 -16.55 -8.70
N ASP A 14 -20.84 -17.79 -8.85
CA ASP A 14 -21.03 -18.70 -7.71
C ASP A 14 -19.73 -18.98 -6.96
N LEU A 15 -18.61 -19.18 -7.71
CA LEU A 15 -17.26 -19.33 -7.13
C LEU A 15 -16.76 -18.05 -6.47
N ALA A 16 -17.07 -16.89 -7.04
CA ALA A 16 -16.74 -15.58 -6.46
C ALA A 16 -17.44 -15.36 -5.11
N CYS A 17 -18.74 -15.73 -5.00
CA CYS A 17 -19.48 -15.69 -3.73
C CYS A 17 -18.83 -16.61 -2.67
N LYS A 18 -18.38 -17.80 -3.07
CA LYS A 18 -17.63 -18.70 -2.17
C LYS A 18 -16.34 -18.06 -1.65
N LEU A 19 -15.60 -17.36 -2.51
CA LEU A 19 -14.41 -16.60 -2.10
C LEU A 19 -14.73 -15.44 -1.17
N GLN A 20 -15.80 -14.67 -1.47
CA GLN A 20 -16.23 -13.52 -0.67
C GLN A 20 -16.49 -13.91 0.78
N ASN A 21 -17.15 -15.03 1.02
CA ASN A 21 -17.45 -15.55 2.36
C ASN A 21 -16.18 -15.75 3.21
N THR A 22 -15.05 -16.07 2.57
CA THR A 22 -13.78 -16.33 3.27
C THR A 22 -12.86 -15.10 3.30
N LEU A 23 -12.83 -14.32 2.24
CA LEU A 23 -11.94 -13.16 2.10
C LEU A 23 -12.49 -11.87 2.73
N LYS A 24 -13.78 -11.82 3.07
CA LYS A 24 -14.53 -10.78 3.84
C LYS A 24 -14.55 -9.34 3.29
N THR A 25 -13.63 -8.94 2.42
CA THR A 25 -13.51 -7.56 1.90
C THR A 25 -13.45 -7.55 0.37
N CYS A 26 -14.44 -8.20 -0.27
CA CYS A 26 -14.50 -8.33 -1.71
C CYS A 26 -15.74 -7.65 -2.27
N ASP A 27 -15.56 -6.86 -3.32
CA ASP A 27 -16.63 -6.43 -4.21
C ASP A 27 -16.65 -7.38 -5.43
N ILE A 28 -17.80 -7.91 -5.79
CA ILE A 28 -17.97 -8.83 -6.92
C ILE A 28 -18.61 -8.05 -8.08
N TYR A 29 -18.02 -8.17 -9.25
CA TYR A 29 -18.52 -7.60 -10.49
C TYR A 29 -18.96 -8.70 -11.45
N VAL A 30 -20.24 -8.75 -11.76
CA VAL A 30 -20.84 -9.74 -12.66
C VAL A 30 -21.23 -9.10 -13.97
N LYS A 31 -21.10 -9.84 -15.07
CA LYS A 31 -21.57 -9.38 -16.38
C LYS A 31 -23.11 -9.25 -16.35
N LYS A 32 -23.63 -8.10 -16.82
CA LYS A 32 -25.06 -7.81 -16.87
C LYS A 32 -25.86 -8.95 -17.47
N ASP A 33 -27.04 -9.21 -16.92
CA ASP A 33 -27.96 -10.30 -17.30
C ASP A 33 -27.39 -11.73 -17.17
N ARG A 34 -26.30 -11.92 -16.40
CA ARG A 34 -25.69 -13.23 -16.23
C ARG A 34 -25.84 -13.82 -14.82
N TYR A 35 -26.25 -13.00 -13.85
CA TYR A 35 -26.38 -13.40 -12.45
C TYR A 35 -27.49 -12.62 -11.77
N ASP A 36 -28.23 -13.26 -10.87
CA ASP A 36 -29.23 -12.58 -10.05
C ASP A 36 -28.55 -11.94 -8.83
N ILE A 37 -28.47 -10.61 -8.82
CA ILE A 37 -27.81 -9.83 -7.78
C ILE A 37 -28.71 -9.50 -6.58
N SER A 38 -29.99 -9.89 -6.62
CA SER A 38 -30.98 -9.48 -5.61
C SER A 38 -30.76 -10.06 -4.21
N LEU A 39 -29.90 -11.07 -4.06
CA LEU A 39 -29.75 -11.87 -2.85
C LEU A 39 -28.41 -11.70 -2.12
N VAL A 40 -27.46 -10.93 -2.63
CA VAL A 40 -26.09 -10.87 -2.07
C VAL A 40 -25.57 -9.44 -2.05
N ASP A 41 -25.09 -8.98 -0.91
CA ASP A 41 -24.46 -7.67 -0.74
C ASP A 41 -23.10 -7.59 -1.46
N HIS A 42 -22.73 -6.37 -1.88
CA HIS A 42 -21.47 -6.10 -2.58
C HIS A 42 -21.30 -6.81 -3.93
N ILE A 43 -22.40 -7.07 -4.64
CA ILE A 43 -22.39 -7.52 -6.02
C ILE A 43 -22.88 -6.38 -6.92
N TYR A 44 -22.13 -6.12 -7.99
CA TYR A 44 -22.38 -5.03 -8.94
C TYR A 44 -22.39 -5.56 -10.38
N GLU A 45 -23.27 -5.04 -11.21
CA GLU A 45 -23.30 -5.38 -12.63
C GLU A 45 -22.35 -4.47 -13.43
N TYR A 46 -21.77 -5.03 -14.49
CA TYR A 46 -21.05 -4.26 -15.49
C TYR A 46 -21.45 -4.61 -16.92
N ASP A 47 -21.44 -3.62 -17.80
CA ASP A 47 -21.70 -3.81 -19.23
C ASP A 47 -20.43 -4.12 -20.02
N LYS A 48 -19.39 -3.29 -19.87
CA LYS A 48 -18.12 -3.45 -20.56
C LYS A 48 -16.98 -3.59 -19.56
N MET A 49 -16.26 -4.72 -19.65
CA MET A 49 -15.14 -5.01 -18.77
C MET A 49 -14.03 -3.95 -18.88
N SER A 50 -13.76 -3.42 -20.07
CA SER A 50 -12.76 -2.36 -20.28
C SER A 50 -13.09 -1.07 -19.50
N GLU A 51 -14.36 -0.68 -19.45
CA GLU A 51 -14.80 0.49 -18.68
C GLU A 51 -14.74 0.23 -17.18
N LEU A 52 -15.12 -0.99 -16.75
CA LEU A 52 -14.99 -1.40 -15.36
C LEU A 52 -13.52 -1.32 -14.91
N ILE A 53 -12.61 -1.99 -15.64
CA ILE A 53 -11.18 -2.04 -15.29
C ILE A 53 -10.58 -0.64 -15.24
N LYS A 54 -10.91 0.24 -16.20
CA LYS A 54 -10.48 1.64 -16.19
C LYS A 54 -10.79 2.36 -14.87
N ASN A 55 -11.94 2.05 -14.28
CA ASN A 55 -12.39 2.70 -13.05
C ASN A 55 -11.78 2.08 -11.79
N ILE A 56 -11.54 0.77 -11.78
CA ILE A 56 -11.19 0.05 -10.55
C ILE A 56 -9.72 -0.36 -10.43
N PHE A 57 -8.92 -0.34 -11.52
CA PHE A 57 -7.57 -0.88 -11.54
C PHE A 57 -6.65 -0.27 -10.48
N ALA A 58 -6.79 1.04 -10.22
CA ALA A 58 -5.99 1.74 -9.21
C ALA A 58 -6.65 1.81 -7.81
N GLU A 59 -7.91 1.35 -7.67
CA GLU A 59 -8.67 1.48 -6.42
C GLU A 59 -8.55 0.26 -5.51
N TYR A 60 -8.29 -0.91 -6.10
CA TYR A 60 -8.21 -2.17 -5.39
C TYR A 60 -6.76 -2.63 -5.19
N GLU A 61 -6.52 -3.32 -4.09
CA GLU A 61 -5.22 -3.93 -3.82
C GLU A 61 -5.00 -5.22 -4.60
N ALA A 62 -6.11 -5.92 -4.93
CA ALA A 62 -6.06 -7.06 -5.82
C ALA A 62 -7.30 -7.15 -6.70
N ILE A 63 -7.10 -7.67 -7.93
CA ILE A 63 -8.16 -7.98 -8.89
C ILE A 63 -8.09 -9.46 -9.23
N ILE A 64 -9.20 -10.16 -9.01
CA ILE A 64 -9.35 -11.59 -9.24
C ILE A 64 -10.30 -11.78 -10.43
N PHE A 65 -9.83 -12.41 -11.48
CA PHE A 65 -10.62 -12.68 -12.69
C PHE A 65 -11.05 -14.13 -12.75
N PHE A 66 -12.34 -14.38 -12.98
CA PHE A 66 -12.86 -15.66 -13.46
C PHE A 66 -13.09 -15.55 -14.97
N THR A 67 -12.02 -15.69 -15.74
CA THR A 67 -12.04 -15.62 -17.21
C THR A 67 -10.76 -16.22 -17.79
N SER A 68 -10.67 -16.30 -19.13
CA SER A 68 -9.41 -16.72 -19.77
C SER A 68 -8.28 -15.69 -19.53
N THR A 69 -7.07 -16.19 -19.33
CA THR A 69 -5.87 -15.36 -19.09
C THR A 69 -5.68 -14.30 -20.19
N GLY A 70 -5.93 -14.66 -21.46
CA GLY A 70 -5.79 -13.74 -22.58
C GLY A 70 -6.76 -12.55 -22.53
N ILE A 71 -7.98 -12.75 -22.00
CA ILE A 71 -8.94 -11.64 -21.77
C ILE A 71 -8.41 -10.74 -20.64
N ALA A 72 -8.03 -11.33 -19.50
CA ALA A 72 -7.48 -10.57 -18.39
C ALA A 72 -6.30 -9.68 -18.82
N VAL A 73 -5.32 -10.26 -19.54
CA VAL A 73 -4.15 -9.52 -20.05
C VAL A 73 -4.57 -8.34 -20.93
N ARG A 74 -5.47 -8.54 -21.90
CA ARG A 74 -5.93 -7.43 -22.77
C ARG A 74 -6.63 -6.32 -22.01
N MET A 75 -7.38 -6.68 -20.97
CA MET A 75 -8.14 -5.69 -20.18
C MET A 75 -7.23 -4.86 -19.28
N ILE A 76 -6.19 -5.45 -18.68
CA ILE A 76 -5.30 -4.72 -17.77
C ILE A 76 -4.13 -4.02 -18.48
N ALA A 77 -3.73 -4.47 -19.66
CA ALA A 77 -2.54 -3.97 -20.38
C ALA A 77 -2.47 -2.41 -20.49
N PRO A 78 -3.56 -1.68 -20.78
CA PRO A 78 -3.52 -0.23 -20.86
C PRO A 78 -3.22 0.50 -19.53
N PHE A 79 -3.35 -0.19 -18.39
CA PHE A 79 -3.27 0.39 -17.06
C PHE A 79 -2.03 -0.05 -16.28
N ILE A 80 -1.27 -1.01 -16.81
CA ILE A 80 -0.03 -1.50 -16.18
C ILE A 80 1.03 -0.40 -16.24
N VAL A 81 1.57 -0.02 -15.08
CA VAL A 81 2.57 1.04 -14.94
C VAL A 81 3.85 0.50 -14.33
N HIS A 82 3.77 -0.11 -13.15
CA HIS A 82 4.94 -0.59 -12.43
C HIS A 82 4.56 -1.54 -11.30
N LYS A 83 5.37 -2.62 -11.11
CA LYS A 83 5.15 -3.69 -10.11
C LYS A 83 4.92 -3.25 -8.65
N VAL A 84 5.27 -2.01 -8.31
CA VAL A 84 5.08 -1.43 -6.97
C VAL A 84 3.74 -0.69 -6.85
N LYS A 85 3.13 -0.33 -7.99
CA LYS A 85 1.89 0.45 -8.05
C LYS A 85 0.69 -0.39 -8.46
N ASP A 86 0.95 -1.34 -9.35
CA ASP A 86 -0.10 -2.15 -9.94
C ASP A 86 -0.67 -3.12 -8.91
N PRO A 87 -1.99 -3.34 -8.89
CA PRO A 87 -2.61 -4.30 -7.99
C PRO A 87 -2.09 -5.72 -8.23
N ALA A 88 -2.26 -6.58 -7.24
CA ALA A 88 -2.15 -8.01 -7.47
C ALA A 88 -3.20 -8.47 -8.47
N VAL A 89 -2.82 -9.22 -9.48
CA VAL A 89 -3.80 -9.79 -10.43
C VAL A 89 -3.71 -11.30 -10.41
N ILE A 90 -4.84 -11.94 -10.15
CA ILE A 90 -5.00 -13.38 -10.15
C ILE A 90 -6.06 -13.76 -11.20
N VAL A 91 -5.80 -14.81 -11.96
CA VAL A 91 -6.75 -15.32 -12.96
C VAL A 91 -7.09 -16.77 -12.67
N LEU A 92 -8.39 -17.07 -12.66
CA LEU A 92 -8.91 -18.41 -12.57
C LEU A 92 -9.68 -18.75 -13.85
N ASP A 93 -9.60 -19.99 -14.27
CA ASP A 93 -10.50 -20.51 -15.29
C ASP A 93 -11.94 -20.64 -14.75
N GLU A 94 -12.89 -20.85 -15.64
CA GLU A 94 -14.32 -20.87 -15.28
C GLU A 94 -14.69 -21.90 -14.19
N LYS A 95 -13.93 -22.99 -14.10
CA LYS A 95 -14.16 -24.08 -13.13
C LYS A 95 -13.25 -23.98 -11.90
N ALA A 96 -12.39 -22.97 -11.87
CA ALA A 96 -11.33 -22.82 -10.87
C ALA A 96 -10.39 -24.03 -10.77
N ASN A 97 -10.07 -24.70 -11.89
CA ASN A 97 -9.06 -25.75 -11.89
C ASN A 97 -7.67 -25.17 -11.59
N PHE A 98 -7.41 -23.96 -12.08
CA PHE A 98 -6.13 -23.26 -11.92
C PHE A 98 -6.35 -21.88 -11.33
N ALA A 99 -5.49 -21.50 -10.38
CA ALA A 99 -5.36 -20.14 -9.86
C ALA A 99 -3.97 -19.61 -10.27
N ILE A 100 -3.94 -18.60 -11.14
CA ILE A 100 -2.72 -18.11 -11.79
C ILE A 100 -2.34 -16.76 -11.21
N SER A 101 -1.15 -16.64 -10.61
CA SER A 101 -0.54 -15.36 -10.24
C SER A 101 -0.04 -14.66 -11.49
N LEU A 102 -0.80 -13.67 -11.99
CA LEU A 102 -0.53 -13.03 -13.28
C LEU A 102 0.34 -11.78 -13.17
N LEU A 103 0.10 -10.92 -12.16
CA LEU A 103 0.79 -9.63 -12.00
C LEU A 103 1.04 -9.32 -10.54
N SER A 104 2.16 -8.63 -10.25
CA SER A 104 2.55 -8.14 -8.91
C SER A 104 2.68 -9.27 -7.86
N GLY A 105 3.42 -10.34 -8.23
CA GLY A 105 3.57 -11.57 -7.44
C GLY A 105 4.03 -11.34 -5.99
N HIS A 106 5.17 -10.67 -5.78
CA HIS A 106 5.78 -10.47 -4.47
C HIS A 106 5.22 -9.26 -3.73
N LEU A 107 5.66 -8.04 -4.07
CA LEU A 107 5.26 -6.81 -3.38
C LEU A 107 3.75 -6.56 -3.44
N GLY A 108 3.11 -6.83 -4.57
CA GLY A 108 1.66 -6.75 -4.70
C GLY A 108 0.93 -7.90 -4.01
N GLY A 109 1.60 -9.04 -3.79
CA GLY A 109 1.08 -10.19 -3.07
C GLY A 109 0.23 -11.15 -3.86
N ALA A 110 0.31 -11.13 -5.19
CA ALA A 110 -0.47 -12.05 -6.02
C ALA A 110 -0.11 -13.52 -5.75
N ASN A 111 1.17 -13.85 -5.47
CA ASN A 111 1.59 -15.22 -5.18
C ASN A 111 0.91 -15.77 -3.92
N GLU A 112 0.95 -15.02 -2.82
CA GLU A 112 0.34 -15.42 -1.55
C GLU A 112 -1.20 -15.54 -1.66
N LEU A 113 -1.82 -14.56 -2.33
CA LEU A 113 -3.26 -14.57 -2.55
C LEU A 113 -3.68 -15.72 -3.47
N THR A 114 -2.86 -16.07 -4.46
CA THR A 114 -3.06 -17.23 -5.35
C THR A 114 -3.09 -18.53 -4.55
N LEU A 115 -2.12 -18.73 -3.64
CA LEU A 115 -2.10 -19.91 -2.77
C LEU A 115 -3.34 -19.99 -1.89
N LYS A 116 -3.74 -18.87 -1.29
CA LYS A 116 -4.95 -18.81 -0.45
C LYS A 116 -6.22 -19.10 -1.23
N ILE A 117 -6.38 -18.55 -2.44
CA ILE A 117 -7.51 -18.80 -3.32
C ILE A 117 -7.54 -20.26 -3.76
N ALA A 118 -6.39 -20.81 -4.12
CA ALA A 118 -6.24 -22.20 -4.53
C ALA A 118 -6.68 -23.15 -3.42
N ASP A 119 -6.30 -22.89 -2.17
CA ASP A 119 -6.73 -23.68 -1.01
C ASP A 119 -8.27 -23.62 -0.81
N ILE A 120 -8.87 -22.41 -0.88
CA ILE A 120 -10.33 -22.22 -0.70
C ILE A 120 -11.15 -22.94 -1.78
N LEU A 121 -10.68 -22.89 -3.02
CA LEU A 121 -11.42 -23.42 -4.18
C LEU A 121 -10.96 -24.83 -4.61
N ASN A 122 -9.95 -25.39 -3.96
CA ASN A 122 -9.28 -26.63 -4.34
C ASN A 122 -8.72 -26.56 -5.78
N ALA A 123 -8.13 -25.41 -6.14
CA ALA A 123 -7.50 -25.15 -7.43
C ALA A 123 -6.00 -25.49 -7.41
N ILE A 124 -5.41 -25.69 -8.59
CA ILE A 124 -3.95 -25.82 -8.74
C ILE A 124 -3.36 -24.41 -8.79
N PRO A 125 -2.48 -24.01 -7.86
CA PRO A 125 -1.82 -22.72 -7.94
C PRO A 125 -0.73 -22.73 -9.00
N VAL A 126 -0.68 -21.68 -9.85
CA VAL A 126 0.34 -21.47 -10.87
C VAL A 126 1.13 -20.22 -10.53
N ILE A 127 2.35 -20.42 -10.03
CA ILE A 127 3.31 -19.37 -9.67
C ILE A 127 4.58 -19.59 -10.47
N THR A 128 5.01 -18.58 -11.23
CA THR A 128 6.13 -18.69 -12.18
C THR A 128 7.32 -17.82 -11.80
N THR A 129 7.28 -17.13 -10.67
CA THR A 129 8.35 -16.24 -10.21
C THR A 129 9.60 -17.07 -9.89
N ALA A 130 10.76 -16.68 -10.42
CA ALA A 130 11.99 -17.46 -10.30
C ALA A 130 12.41 -17.74 -8.84
N THR A 131 12.21 -16.78 -7.93
CA THR A 131 12.52 -16.99 -6.51
C THR A 131 11.61 -18.03 -5.87
N ASP A 132 10.30 -18.01 -6.18
CA ASP A 132 9.34 -19.00 -5.64
C ASP A 132 9.63 -20.40 -6.20
N THR A 133 9.91 -20.52 -7.50
CA THR A 133 10.23 -21.81 -8.15
C THR A 133 11.52 -22.42 -7.60
N ASN A 134 12.48 -21.58 -7.18
CA ASN A 134 13.73 -22.01 -6.52
C ASN A 134 13.62 -22.09 -4.99
N LYS A 135 12.45 -21.84 -4.42
CA LYS A 135 12.21 -21.80 -2.96
C LYS A 135 13.10 -20.79 -2.23
N ILE A 136 13.44 -19.69 -2.91
CA ILE A 136 14.25 -18.60 -2.38
C ILE A 136 13.32 -17.54 -1.77
N ILE A 137 13.60 -17.13 -0.54
CA ILE A 137 12.88 -16.05 0.10
C ILE A 137 13.43 -14.72 -0.39
N ALA A 138 12.67 -14.06 -1.26
CA ALA A 138 13.04 -12.75 -1.79
C ALA A 138 12.88 -11.65 -0.72
N PRO A 139 13.78 -10.64 -0.66
CA PRO A 139 13.70 -9.55 0.31
C PRO A 139 12.39 -8.75 0.25
N ASP A 140 11.77 -8.67 -0.89
CA ASP A 140 10.48 -7.98 -1.06
C ASP A 140 9.30 -8.77 -0.46
N VAL A 141 9.40 -10.09 -0.32
CA VAL A 141 8.48 -10.91 0.49
C VAL A 141 8.64 -10.58 1.97
N VAL A 142 9.88 -10.47 2.46
CA VAL A 142 10.18 -10.03 3.83
C VAL A 142 9.64 -8.61 4.07
N ALA A 143 9.91 -7.69 3.14
CA ALA A 143 9.44 -6.32 3.21
C ALA A 143 7.90 -6.25 3.33
N ARG A 144 7.19 -7.05 2.53
CA ARG A 144 5.73 -7.10 2.57
C ARG A 144 5.21 -7.65 3.90
N LYS A 145 5.77 -8.77 4.39
CA LYS A 145 5.36 -9.38 5.66
C LYS A 145 5.45 -8.42 6.84
N TYR A 146 6.52 -7.64 6.90
CA TYR A 146 6.78 -6.70 8.01
C TYR A 146 6.41 -5.25 7.68
N ASN A 147 5.68 -5.02 6.60
CA ASN A 147 5.21 -3.69 6.21
C ASN A 147 6.34 -2.68 5.97
N LEU A 148 7.47 -3.18 5.46
CA LEU A 148 8.66 -2.39 5.14
C LEU A 148 8.62 -1.90 3.68
N VAL A 149 9.44 -0.89 3.37
CA VAL A 149 9.62 -0.33 2.04
C VAL A 149 11.04 -0.64 1.57
N PRO A 150 11.22 -1.39 0.47
CA PRO A 150 12.53 -1.58 -0.14
C PRO A 150 13.06 -0.27 -0.75
N TYR A 151 14.32 0.04 -0.49
CA TYR A 151 14.99 1.23 -1.02
C TYR A 151 16.50 0.99 -1.25
N PRO A 152 17.09 1.41 -2.39
CA PRO A 152 16.36 1.79 -3.60
C PRO A 152 15.70 0.59 -4.28
N LEU A 153 14.61 0.81 -5.01
CA LEU A 153 13.77 -0.27 -5.58
C LEU A 153 14.51 -1.14 -6.62
N GLU A 154 15.44 -0.55 -7.36
CA GLU A 154 16.27 -1.25 -8.34
C GLU A 154 17.18 -2.30 -7.70
N HIS A 155 17.57 -2.13 -6.44
CA HIS A 155 18.41 -3.09 -5.72
C HIS A 155 17.69 -4.40 -5.36
N ILE A 156 16.35 -4.44 -5.42
CA ILE A 156 15.60 -5.71 -5.32
C ILE A 156 16.08 -6.69 -6.40
N LYS A 157 16.30 -6.21 -7.64
CA LYS A 157 16.78 -7.07 -8.73
C LYS A 157 18.19 -7.59 -8.48
N ILE A 158 19.06 -6.71 -7.94
CA ILE A 158 20.44 -7.05 -7.62
C ILE A 158 20.48 -8.17 -6.59
N ILE A 159 19.78 -7.99 -5.47
CA ILE A 159 19.75 -8.97 -4.37
C ILE A 159 19.07 -10.28 -4.80
N ASN A 160 17.94 -10.20 -5.54
CA ASN A 160 17.28 -11.40 -6.05
C ASN A 160 18.17 -12.17 -7.03
N SER A 161 18.92 -11.48 -7.90
CA SER A 161 19.88 -12.10 -8.80
C SER A 161 21.00 -12.81 -8.04
N ALA A 162 21.56 -12.16 -7.02
CA ALA A 162 22.58 -12.76 -6.15
C ALA A 162 22.06 -14.04 -5.47
N LEU A 163 20.84 -13.99 -4.93
CA LEU A 163 20.20 -15.16 -4.30
C LEU A 163 19.98 -16.32 -5.29
N ILE A 164 19.49 -16.03 -6.50
CA ILE A 164 19.28 -17.04 -7.55
C ILE A 164 20.62 -17.66 -7.97
N GLN A 165 21.70 -16.88 -8.01
CA GLN A 165 23.05 -17.35 -8.30
C GLN A 165 23.74 -18.01 -7.10
N GLN A 166 23.03 -18.24 -6.02
CA GLN A 166 23.55 -18.82 -4.77
C GLN A 166 24.71 -18.04 -4.15
N GLN A 167 24.81 -16.75 -4.43
CA GLN A 167 25.77 -15.88 -3.79
C GLN A 167 25.32 -15.58 -2.36
N LYS A 168 26.28 -15.30 -1.49
CA LYS A 168 26.02 -15.00 -0.09
C LYS A 168 25.31 -13.63 0.02
N VAL A 169 24.12 -13.62 0.60
CA VAL A 169 23.37 -12.41 0.97
C VAL A 169 23.21 -12.39 2.48
N ILE A 170 23.67 -11.32 3.11
CA ILE A 170 23.64 -11.18 4.56
C ILE A 170 22.53 -10.22 4.98
N TYR A 171 21.75 -10.62 5.97
CA TYR A 171 20.75 -9.75 6.57
C TYR A 171 21.28 -9.07 7.82
N TYR A 172 21.08 -7.76 7.88
CA TYR A 172 21.42 -6.93 9.02
C TYR A 172 20.21 -6.18 9.54
N VAL A 173 20.18 -5.91 10.84
CA VAL A 173 19.18 -5.08 11.52
C VAL A 173 19.93 -3.96 12.24
N ASP A 174 19.47 -2.73 12.06
CA ASP A 174 20.05 -1.55 12.70
C ASP A 174 19.80 -1.61 14.21
N LYS A 175 20.88 -1.48 15.01
CA LYS A 175 20.81 -1.45 16.47
C LYS A 175 19.93 -0.34 17.01
N ASP A 176 19.85 0.79 16.27
CA ASP A 176 19.04 1.95 16.66
C ASP A 176 17.52 1.72 16.47
N LEU A 177 17.12 0.63 15.80
CA LEU A 177 15.71 0.32 15.64
C LEU A 177 15.06 -0.09 16.96
N LYS A 178 13.91 0.50 17.26
CA LYS A 178 13.05 0.01 18.34
C LYS A 178 12.69 -1.46 18.05
N GLN A 179 12.88 -2.35 19.01
CA GLN A 179 12.61 -3.80 18.89
C GLN A 179 13.51 -4.53 17.86
N SER A 180 14.74 -4.06 17.66
CA SER A 180 15.69 -4.68 16.71
C SER A 180 15.93 -6.19 16.98
N GLU A 181 16.03 -6.60 18.25
CA GLU A 181 16.16 -8.00 18.63
C GLU A 181 14.92 -8.82 18.27
N GLN A 182 13.72 -8.29 18.47
CA GLN A 182 12.48 -8.95 18.10
C GLN A 182 12.39 -9.15 16.58
N ILE A 183 12.85 -8.20 15.79
CA ILE A 183 12.92 -8.32 14.32
C ILE A 183 13.79 -9.50 13.91
N ILE A 184 14.96 -9.71 14.58
CA ILE A 184 15.82 -10.86 14.30
C ILE A 184 15.12 -12.17 14.63
N ILE A 185 14.47 -12.26 15.79
CA ILE A 185 13.71 -13.45 16.21
C ILE A 185 12.61 -13.76 15.18
N ASP A 186 11.89 -12.74 14.75
CA ASP A 186 10.81 -12.89 13.77
C ASP A 186 11.33 -13.33 12.40
N LEU A 187 12.45 -12.80 11.92
CA LEU A 187 13.12 -13.24 10.69
C LEU A 187 13.54 -14.70 10.74
N ALA A 188 14.10 -15.13 11.86
CA ALA A 188 14.51 -16.52 12.06
C ALA A 188 13.29 -17.46 12.11
N ARG A 189 12.23 -17.07 12.83
CA ARG A 189 11.00 -17.87 12.97
C ARG A 189 10.24 -17.98 11.64
N ASP A 190 10.02 -16.86 10.96
CA ASP A 190 9.10 -16.79 9.84
C ASP A 190 9.75 -17.18 8.51
N PHE A 191 11.05 -16.92 8.38
CA PHE A 191 11.78 -17.09 7.12
C PHE A 191 13.06 -17.94 7.23
N LYS A 192 13.44 -18.35 8.43
CA LYS A 192 14.74 -19.04 8.68
C LYS A 192 15.95 -18.19 8.23
N ILE A 193 15.80 -16.87 8.29
CA ILE A 193 16.86 -15.93 7.96
C ILE A 193 17.62 -15.58 9.24
N GLU A 194 18.94 -15.84 9.23
CA GLU A 194 19.86 -15.38 10.27
C GLU A 194 20.28 -13.95 9.98
N ALA A 195 19.89 -13.01 10.85
CA ALA A 195 20.27 -11.62 10.74
C ALA A 195 21.17 -11.21 11.90
N LYS A 196 22.00 -10.17 11.70
CA LYS A 196 22.93 -9.66 12.71
C LYS A 196 22.60 -8.21 13.06
N LEU A 197 22.80 -7.83 14.33
CA LEU A 197 22.72 -6.44 14.77
C LEU A 197 24.03 -5.72 14.43
N ILE A 198 23.94 -4.62 13.70
CA ILE A 198 25.07 -3.73 13.42
C ILE A 198 24.61 -2.29 13.39
N ASP A 199 25.54 -1.34 13.53
CA ASP A 199 25.30 0.06 13.25
C ASP A 199 25.42 0.33 11.74
N VAL A 200 24.71 1.32 11.24
CA VAL A 200 24.73 1.65 9.81
C VAL A 200 26.13 2.05 9.32
N GLU A 201 26.94 2.61 10.20
CA GLU A 201 28.34 3.01 9.94
C GLU A 201 29.27 1.79 9.76
N GLU A 202 28.92 0.64 10.33
CA GLU A 202 29.69 -0.60 10.18
C GLU A 202 29.53 -1.27 8.80
N LEU A 203 28.52 -0.84 8.00
CA LEU A 203 28.28 -1.37 6.66
C LEU A 203 29.36 -1.03 5.64
N ASP A 204 30.16 0.02 5.85
CA ASP A 204 31.16 0.52 4.88
C ASP A 204 32.33 -0.46 4.65
N ARG A 205 32.43 -1.52 5.40
CA ARG A 205 33.53 -2.48 5.35
C ARG A 205 33.23 -3.76 4.56
N GLN A 206 32.05 -3.86 3.93
CA GLN A 206 31.62 -5.10 3.30
C GLN A 206 31.26 -4.90 1.84
N ASN A 207 31.94 -5.63 0.95
CA ASN A 207 31.61 -5.75 -0.48
C ASN A 207 30.54 -6.81 -0.77
N ASP A 208 29.92 -7.39 0.26
CA ASP A 208 28.93 -8.46 0.13
C ASP A 208 27.56 -7.90 -0.22
N PHE A 209 26.72 -8.73 -0.85
CA PHE A 209 25.30 -8.41 -1.02
C PHE A 209 24.59 -8.41 0.32
N CYS A 210 23.91 -7.31 0.64
CA CYS A 210 23.29 -7.15 1.95
C CYS A 210 21.83 -6.68 1.85
N VAL A 211 21.03 -7.15 2.80
CA VAL A 211 19.71 -6.58 3.13
C VAL A 211 19.80 -5.94 4.50
N PHE A 212 19.52 -4.65 4.61
CA PHE A 212 19.64 -3.91 5.86
C PHE A 212 18.28 -3.33 6.30
N ILE A 213 17.79 -3.78 7.43
CA ILE A 213 16.53 -3.31 8.02
C ILE A 213 16.84 -2.13 8.93
N THR A 214 16.32 -0.93 8.60
CA THR A 214 16.62 0.33 9.29
C THR A 214 15.54 1.37 9.03
N ASP A 215 15.56 2.48 9.79
CA ASP A 215 14.76 3.68 9.49
C ASP A 215 15.53 4.73 8.66
N LYS A 216 16.81 4.46 8.37
CA LYS A 216 17.70 5.38 7.65
C LYS A 216 17.76 4.97 6.18
N ARG A 217 17.31 5.83 5.26
CA ARG A 217 17.42 5.60 3.82
C ARG A 217 18.76 6.10 3.30
N GLN A 218 19.51 5.19 2.70
CA GLN A 218 20.76 5.48 2.02
C GLN A 218 20.79 4.77 0.67
N VAL A 219 21.69 5.19 -0.21
CA VAL A 219 21.98 4.47 -1.46
C VAL A 219 23.42 4.01 -1.35
N ARG A 220 23.62 2.68 -1.31
CA ARG A 220 24.94 2.05 -1.27
C ARG A 220 24.92 0.86 -2.23
N GLU A 221 26.01 0.65 -2.92
CA GLU A 221 26.14 -0.45 -3.87
C GLU A 221 25.92 -1.80 -3.17
N ASN A 222 25.24 -2.72 -3.84
CA ASN A 222 24.93 -4.07 -3.35
C ASN A 222 24.13 -4.17 -2.04
N ILE A 223 23.58 -3.06 -1.53
CA ILE A 223 22.79 -3.03 -0.30
C ILE A 223 21.34 -2.64 -0.61
N LEU A 224 20.41 -3.50 -0.22
CA LEU A 224 18.99 -3.20 -0.22
C LEU A 224 18.55 -2.82 1.19
N PHE A 225 18.11 -1.58 1.37
CA PHE A 225 17.52 -1.14 2.63
C PHE A 225 16.05 -1.52 2.68
N LEU A 226 15.60 -2.11 3.77
CA LEU A 226 14.20 -2.32 4.08
C LEU A 226 13.83 -1.36 5.21
N THR A 227 13.06 -0.31 4.89
CA THR A 227 12.77 0.77 5.84
C THR A 227 11.31 0.72 6.28
N ARG A 228 11.04 1.09 7.54
CA ARG A 228 9.65 1.23 7.98
C ARG A 228 8.95 2.33 7.18
N LYS A 229 7.67 2.12 6.90
CA LYS A 229 6.82 3.16 6.29
C LYS A 229 6.78 4.38 7.19
N GLN A 230 6.82 5.56 6.58
CA GLN A 230 6.70 6.81 7.29
C GLN A 230 5.32 7.42 7.05
N LEU A 231 4.80 8.11 8.06
CA LEU A 231 3.50 8.78 7.98
C LEU A 231 3.62 10.16 7.36
N ILE A 232 2.70 10.46 6.46
CA ILE A 232 2.38 11.82 6.04
C ILE A 232 1.09 12.22 6.73
N ILE A 233 1.10 13.35 7.44
CA ILE A 233 -0.04 13.84 8.20
C ILE A 233 -0.59 15.07 7.49
N GLY A 234 -1.80 14.97 6.95
CA GLY A 234 -2.54 16.11 6.41
C GLY A 234 -3.41 16.75 7.49
N VAL A 235 -3.26 18.05 7.72
CA VAL A 235 -3.99 18.76 8.76
C VAL A 235 -4.77 19.95 8.18
N GLY A 236 -6.04 20.05 8.56
CA GLY A 236 -6.85 21.24 8.40
C GLY A 236 -7.32 21.70 9.79
N CYS A 237 -7.29 23.00 10.09
CA CYS A 237 -7.70 23.50 11.39
C CYS A 237 -8.43 24.85 11.28
N ARG A 238 -9.15 25.25 12.34
CA ARG A 238 -9.65 26.62 12.47
C ARG A 238 -8.50 27.58 12.68
N LYS A 239 -8.74 28.86 12.38
CA LYS A 239 -7.78 29.93 12.65
C LYS A 239 -7.52 30.03 14.15
N ASP A 240 -6.26 30.30 14.52
CA ASP A 240 -5.80 30.45 15.91
C ASP A 240 -6.17 29.24 16.79
N VAL A 241 -6.02 28.02 16.25
CA VAL A 241 -6.22 26.79 17.00
C VAL A 241 -5.13 26.62 18.07
N GLU A 242 -5.49 26.07 19.21
CA GLU A 242 -4.54 25.76 20.27
C GLU A 242 -3.70 24.51 19.94
N LEU A 243 -2.42 24.53 20.37
CA LEU A 243 -1.48 23.43 20.11
C LEU A 243 -1.98 22.09 20.68
N ASN A 244 -2.56 22.10 21.87
CA ASN A 244 -3.09 20.90 22.52
C ASN A 244 -4.16 20.19 21.69
N LEU A 245 -5.03 20.95 21.00
CA LEU A 245 -6.07 20.38 20.13
C LEU A 245 -5.46 19.73 18.88
N VAL A 246 -4.39 20.32 18.34
CA VAL A 246 -3.66 19.71 17.21
C VAL A 246 -2.97 18.42 17.65
N GLU A 247 -2.33 18.42 18.84
CA GLU A 247 -1.68 17.22 19.38
C GLU A 247 -2.68 16.10 19.67
N GLN A 248 -3.78 16.40 20.32
CA GLN A 248 -4.84 15.43 20.60
C GLN A 248 -5.40 14.84 19.30
N ALA A 249 -5.75 15.69 18.33
CA ALA A 249 -6.29 15.23 17.05
C ALA A 249 -5.33 14.31 16.29
N ILE A 250 -4.03 14.62 16.26
CA ILE A 250 -3.03 13.79 15.58
C ILE A 250 -2.81 12.47 16.34
N ASN A 251 -2.75 12.50 17.67
CA ASN A 251 -2.57 11.29 18.48
C ASN A 251 -3.77 10.35 18.37
N GLU A 252 -5.00 10.88 18.43
CA GLU A 252 -6.21 10.08 18.23
C GLU A 252 -6.27 9.50 16.82
N ALA A 253 -5.93 10.29 15.79
CA ALA A 253 -5.86 9.82 14.42
C ALA A 253 -4.85 8.67 14.25
N LYS A 254 -3.65 8.79 14.85
CA LYS A 254 -2.65 7.73 14.85
C LYS A 254 -3.12 6.46 15.55
N LYS A 255 -3.82 6.60 16.67
CA LYS A 255 -4.42 5.49 17.41
C LYS A 255 -5.51 4.79 16.60
N MET A 256 -6.40 5.56 15.94
CA MET A 256 -7.45 4.99 15.06
C MET A 256 -6.89 4.18 13.89
N ALA A 257 -5.66 4.47 13.45
CA ALA A 257 -4.99 3.82 12.34
C ALA A 257 -3.91 2.82 12.77
N ASP A 258 -3.82 2.46 14.06
CA ASP A 258 -2.81 1.56 14.66
C ASP A 258 -1.38 1.91 14.22
N CYS A 259 -1.02 3.20 14.29
CA CYS A 259 0.26 3.69 13.78
C CYS A 259 0.98 4.67 14.73
N GLU A 260 0.76 4.54 16.05
CA GLU A 260 1.33 5.42 17.07
C GLU A 260 2.86 5.45 17.06
N ASP A 261 3.50 4.31 16.86
CA ASP A 261 4.96 4.16 16.92
C ASP A 261 5.69 4.53 15.62
N LEU A 262 4.96 4.94 14.56
CA LEU A 262 5.55 5.18 13.28
C LEU A 262 6.15 6.59 13.16
N LYS A 263 7.30 6.67 12.50
CA LYS A 263 7.99 7.92 12.22
C LYS A 263 7.17 8.78 11.27
N ILE A 264 7.08 10.06 11.59
CA ILE A 264 6.37 11.03 10.75
C ILE A 264 7.35 11.63 9.76
N LYS A 265 7.01 11.58 8.48
CA LYS A 265 7.77 12.14 7.36
C LYS A 265 7.55 13.64 7.22
N ALA A 266 6.28 14.02 7.21
CA ALA A 266 5.87 15.40 6.99
C ALA A 266 4.50 15.69 7.58
N LEU A 267 4.30 16.95 7.98
CA LEU A 267 2.99 17.55 8.20
C LEU A 267 2.67 18.45 7.02
N VAL A 268 1.50 18.24 6.41
CA VAL A 268 1.12 18.94 5.18
C VAL A 268 -0.24 19.64 5.33
N SER A 269 -0.38 20.82 4.72
CA SER A 269 -1.61 21.62 4.80
C SER A 269 -1.74 22.56 3.59
N THR A 270 -2.78 23.40 3.60
CA THR A 270 -2.95 24.50 2.63
C THR A 270 -2.09 25.72 2.98
N ILE A 271 -1.66 26.47 1.98
CA ILE A 271 -0.92 27.72 2.16
C ILE A 271 -1.67 28.76 3.02
N VAL A 272 -3.01 28.69 3.06
CA VAL A 272 -3.83 29.52 3.94
C VAL A 272 -3.48 29.33 5.43
N LYS A 273 -2.87 28.18 5.78
CA LYS A 273 -2.45 27.81 7.13
C LYS A 273 -0.94 27.96 7.36
N GLN A 274 -0.19 28.56 6.44
CA GLN A 274 1.26 28.72 6.57
C GLN A 274 1.69 29.55 7.78
N ASN A 275 0.82 30.42 8.32
CA ASN A 275 1.10 31.27 9.47
C ASN A 275 0.42 30.76 10.75
N GLU A 276 -0.12 29.54 10.75
CA GLU A 276 -0.79 28.95 11.92
C GLU A 276 0.23 28.47 12.95
N LYS A 277 0.35 29.21 14.06
CA LYS A 277 1.39 28.99 15.09
C LYS A 277 1.36 27.55 15.64
N ALA A 278 0.20 26.98 15.87
CA ALA A 278 0.06 25.64 16.43
C ALA A 278 0.68 24.55 15.53
N LEU A 279 0.59 24.69 14.20
CA LEU A 279 1.19 23.73 13.26
C LEU A 279 2.71 23.80 13.29
N HIS A 280 3.27 25.00 13.38
CA HIS A 280 4.72 25.17 13.47
C HIS A 280 5.28 24.69 14.81
N GLN A 281 4.64 25.03 15.92
CA GLN A 281 5.02 24.56 17.25
C GLN A 281 4.97 23.04 17.36
N TRP A 282 3.92 22.43 16.78
CA TRP A 282 3.81 20.97 16.71
C TRP A 282 4.98 20.38 15.91
N ALA A 283 5.23 20.92 14.74
CA ALA A 283 6.28 20.43 13.84
C ALA A 283 7.68 20.56 14.46
N GLU A 284 7.96 21.66 15.16
CA GLU A 284 9.21 21.89 15.88
C GLU A 284 9.37 20.88 17.04
N LYS A 285 8.34 20.71 17.88
CA LYS A 285 8.32 19.77 19.00
C LYS A 285 8.64 18.33 18.55
N TYR A 286 8.06 17.89 17.44
CA TYR A 286 8.23 16.54 16.91
C TYR A 286 9.34 16.42 15.84
N LYS A 287 10.07 17.50 15.55
CA LYS A 287 11.16 17.59 14.53
C LYS A 287 10.69 17.12 13.15
N VAL A 288 9.49 17.53 12.75
CA VAL A 288 8.84 17.17 11.48
C VAL A 288 8.87 18.36 10.53
N LYS A 289 9.12 18.11 9.24
CA LYS A 289 9.02 19.15 8.21
C LYS A 289 7.57 19.46 7.88
N THR A 290 7.25 20.75 7.70
CA THR A 290 5.95 21.23 7.24
C THR A 290 6.00 21.60 5.77
N HIS A 291 4.91 21.29 5.04
CA HIS A 291 4.74 21.71 3.64
C HIS A 291 3.34 22.27 3.46
N PHE A 292 3.27 23.43 2.79
CA PHE A 292 2.01 24.12 2.54
C PHE A 292 1.80 24.27 1.03
N TYR A 293 0.64 23.88 0.54
CA TYR A 293 0.31 23.86 -0.89
C TYR A 293 -0.71 24.92 -1.26
N ASP A 294 -0.51 25.49 -2.43
CA ASP A 294 -1.47 26.43 -3.02
C ASP A 294 -2.80 25.73 -3.29
N ASN A 295 -3.88 26.50 -3.12
CA ASN A 295 -5.24 25.99 -3.32
C ASN A 295 -5.50 25.50 -4.75
N THR A 296 -4.82 26.07 -5.75
CA THR A 296 -4.95 25.66 -7.15
C THR A 296 -4.37 24.25 -7.33
N ILE A 297 -3.20 23.98 -6.77
CA ILE A 297 -2.58 22.63 -6.80
C ILE A 297 -3.49 21.64 -6.10
N MET A 298 -4.01 22.00 -4.93
CA MET A 298 -4.87 21.13 -4.14
C MET A 298 -6.24 20.89 -4.81
N GLN A 299 -6.81 21.87 -5.51
CA GLN A 299 -8.05 21.68 -6.26
C GLN A 299 -7.85 20.71 -7.43
N ASN A 300 -6.73 20.81 -8.16
CA ASN A 300 -6.38 19.84 -9.21
C ASN A 300 -6.30 18.39 -8.66
N VAL A 301 -5.76 18.23 -7.46
CA VAL A 301 -5.73 16.93 -6.77
C VAL A 301 -7.13 16.46 -6.40
N ILE A 302 -7.96 17.35 -5.85
CA ILE A 302 -9.36 17.03 -5.50
C ILE A 302 -10.13 16.54 -6.72
N ASP A 303 -10.01 17.24 -7.84
CA ASP A 303 -10.72 16.93 -9.09
C ASP A 303 -10.20 15.61 -9.69
N LYS A 304 -8.87 15.42 -9.72
CA LYS A 304 -8.20 14.21 -10.23
C LYS A 304 -8.61 12.95 -9.46
N TYR A 305 -8.65 13.02 -8.14
CA TYR A 305 -8.95 11.88 -7.26
C TYR A 305 -10.38 11.86 -6.76
N LYS A 306 -11.24 12.79 -7.23
CA LYS A 306 -12.65 12.93 -6.83
C LYS A 306 -12.84 12.91 -5.31
N LEU A 307 -11.99 13.66 -4.60
CA LEU A 307 -12.03 13.68 -3.15
C LEU A 307 -13.32 14.36 -2.64
N PRO A 308 -13.92 13.85 -1.55
CA PRO A 308 -15.13 14.46 -1.00
C PRO A 308 -14.85 15.87 -0.47
N GLU A 309 -15.64 16.83 -0.89
CA GLU A 309 -15.51 18.23 -0.50
C GLU A 309 -16.54 18.65 0.56
N SER A 310 -16.15 19.58 1.42
CA SER A 310 -17.04 20.27 2.36
C SER A 310 -17.40 21.64 1.78
N ASN A 311 -18.67 21.86 1.46
CA ASN A 311 -19.16 23.15 0.97
C ASN A 311 -18.88 24.29 1.96
N PHE A 312 -18.93 24.02 3.27
CA PHE A 312 -18.63 25.02 4.29
C PHE A 312 -17.17 25.47 4.21
N VAL A 313 -16.21 24.51 4.17
CA VAL A 313 -14.77 24.81 4.09
C VAL A 313 -14.45 25.49 2.75
N LYS A 314 -15.05 25.04 1.65
CA LYS A 314 -14.85 25.64 0.31
C LYS A 314 -15.25 27.11 0.27
N LYS A 315 -16.35 27.48 0.93
CA LYS A 315 -16.78 28.89 1.06
C LYS A 315 -15.81 29.75 1.88
N GLN A 316 -15.10 29.16 2.84
CA GLN A 316 -14.20 29.91 3.74
C GLN A 316 -12.80 30.11 3.17
N ILE A 317 -12.24 29.12 2.53
CA ILE A 317 -10.82 29.09 2.12
C ILE A 317 -10.61 28.71 0.65
N GLY A 318 -11.67 28.55 -0.12
CA GLY A 318 -11.60 28.24 -1.56
C GLY A 318 -11.48 26.78 -1.93
N ILE A 319 -11.23 25.87 -0.99
CA ILE A 319 -11.15 24.42 -1.23
C ILE A 319 -11.92 23.62 -0.17
N GLY A 320 -12.50 22.48 -0.57
CA GLY A 320 -13.39 21.70 0.29
C GLY A 320 -12.71 20.54 1.04
N ASN A 321 -11.49 20.18 0.67
CA ASN A 321 -10.73 19.10 1.31
C ASN A 321 -9.26 19.51 1.49
N VAL A 322 -8.86 19.86 2.70
CA VAL A 322 -7.47 20.27 3.00
C VAL A 322 -6.57 19.08 3.23
N CYS A 323 -6.90 18.23 4.20
CA CYS A 323 -5.97 17.23 4.71
C CYS A 323 -5.61 16.15 3.68
N GLN A 324 -6.59 15.54 2.99
CA GLN A 324 -6.29 14.53 1.96
C GLN A 324 -5.64 15.14 0.71
N ALA A 325 -6.13 16.31 0.27
CA ALA A 325 -5.57 16.97 -0.90
C ALA A 325 -4.10 17.39 -0.67
N ALA A 326 -3.75 17.90 0.51
CA ALA A 326 -2.38 18.23 0.85
C ALA A 326 -1.46 17.00 0.87
N ILE A 327 -1.93 15.85 1.37
CA ILE A 327 -1.18 14.60 1.34
C ILE A 327 -0.86 14.19 -0.10
N LEU A 328 -1.87 14.17 -0.97
CA LEU A 328 -1.70 13.75 -2.36
C LEU A 328 -0.95 14.79 -3.20
N ALA A 329 -0.99 16.07 -2.83
CA ALA A 329 -0.15 17.10 -3.41
C ALA A 329 1.34 16.91 -3.02
N TYR A 330 1.60 16.47 -1.78
CA TYR A 330 2.96 16.16 -1.31
C TYR A 330 3.51 14.90 -1.98
N ASN A 331 2.71 13.85 -2.03
CA ASN A 331 3.07 12.59 -2.65
C ASN A 331 1.83 11.94 -3.29
N GLU A 332 1.73 12.00 -4.60
CA GLU A 332 0.64 11.39 -5.36
C GLU A 332 0.52 9.86 -5.19
N ARG A 333 1.59 9.24 -4.71
CA ARG A 333 1.65 7.78 -4.47
C ARG A 333 1.30 7.41 -3.03
N ALA A 334 1.05 8.40 -2.18
CA ALA A 334 0.72 8.15 -0.79
C ALA A 334 -0.59 7.36 -0.68
N LYS A 335 -0.56 6.29 0.11
CA LYS A 335 -1.76 5.49 0.39
C LYS A 335 -2.45 6.06 1.62
N ILE A 336 -3.65 6.64 1.44
CA ILE A 336 -4.48 7.11 2.55
C ILE A 336 -4.88 5.91 3.43
N ILE A 337 -4.51 5.95 4.71
CA ILE A 337 -4.85 4.93 5.70
C ILE A 337 -5.96 5.41 6.66
N LEU A 338 -6.02 6.70 6.90
CA LEU A 338 -7.12 7.34 7.60
C LEU A 338 -7.65 8.47 6.70
N PRO A 339 -8.87 8.37 6.17
CA PRO A 339 -9.48 9.44 5.40
C PRO A 339 -9.73 10.67 6.29
N LYS A 340 -10.18 11.77 5.69
CA LYS A 340 -10.49 13.01 6.42
C LYS A 340 -11.38 12.74 7.63
N THR A 341 -10.80 12.80 8.81
CA THR A 341 -11.47 12.62 10.11
C THR A 341 -11.54 13.94 10.85
N LYS A 342 -12.71 14.23 11.44
CA LYS A 342 -12.96 15.48 12.16
C LYS A 342 -12.75 15.30 13.64
N PHE A 343 -12.00 16.22 14.23
CA PHE A 343 -11.81 16.39 15.67
C PHE A 343 -12.25 17.79 16.07
N GLU A 344 -12.12 18.15 17.33
CA GLU A 344 -12.43 19.49 17.79
C GLU A 344 -11.51 20.53 17.13
N LYS A 345 -12.10 21.45 16.33
CA LYS A 345 -11.41 22.52 15.57
C LYS A 345 -10.31 22.04 14.60
N VAL A 346 -10.05 20.73 14.49
CA VAL A 346 -9.01 20.13 13.66
C VAL A 346 -9.58 19.01 12.78
N THR A 347 -9.05 18.85 11.57
CA THR A 347 -9.28 17.68 10.71
C THR A 347 -7.94 17.05 10.39
N VAL A 348 -7.84 15.74 10.47
CA VAL A 348 -6.63 14.99 10.17
C VAL A 348 -6.91 13.92 9.13
N SER A 349 -5.96 13.70 8.26
CA SER A 349 -5.86 12.51 7.42
C SER A 349 -4.45 11.94 7.52
N LEU A 350 -4.31 10.64 7.45
CA LEU A 350 -3.03 9.95 7.52
C LEU A 350 -2.80 9.14 6.25
N ALA A 351 -1.57 9.11 5.80
CA ALA A 351 -1.16 8.27 4.69
C ALA A 351 0.23 7.67 4.90
N TRP A 352 0.46 6.52 4.26
CA TRP A 352 1.80 6.00 4.05
C TRP A 352 2.52 6.76 2.93
N GLU A 353 3.82 6.96 3.11
CA GLU A 353 4.70 7.48 2.05
C GLU A 353 4.70 6.57 0.81
#